data_ce6ca00eb1677e78cbc6136e2c63e9af
#
_entry.id   ce6ca00eb1677e78cbc6136e2c63e9af
#
_cell.length_a   1.000
_cell.length_b   1.000
_cell.length_c   1.000
_cell.angle_alpha   90.00
_cell.angle_beta   90.00
_cell.angle_gamma   90.00
#
_symmetry.space_group_name_H-M   'P 1'
#
loop_
_entity.id
_entity.type
_entity.pdbx_description
1 polymer ?
#
loop_
_entity_poly.entity_id
_entity_poly.type
_entity_poly.pdbx_seq_one_letter_code
_entity_poly.pdbx_strand_id
1 'polypeptide(L)'
;MVPTPIRDYPEWHLGRQNYALWYLEINDQKLVHYLDQLRAHFSEYLVEPNHRQYHVTLFICGFLTHENKVHDDDFCFSGFVQQREILRKEDIAPFQLKIGSVDSFSSALFVEVQDTENNLSLIRQKLGTVSNEIAALDYCPHITLGLYKKDYSSNLILQKISQLPVQYTQAEFDLKVEHLSFGYYQAQTLQGQLYSYQHLFLGDSCCN
;
A
#
# COMPACT_ATOMS: atom_id res chain seq x y z
N MET A 1 -1.79 13.30 16.46
CA MET A 1 -1.60 12.81 15.06
C MET A 1 -1.04 13.92 14.21
N VAL A 2 -0.34 13.58 13.14
CA VAL A 2 0.21 14.57 12.19
C VAL A 2 -0.81 14.79 11.08
N PRO A 3 -1.34 16.02 10.88
CA PRO A 3 -2.29 16.28 9.82
C PRO A 3 -1.62 16.24 8.45
N THR A 4 -2.34 15.77 7.46
CA THR A 4 -1.90 15.84 6.06
C THR A 4 -2.69 16.93 5.34
N PRO A 5 -2.10 18.11 5.04
CA PRO A 5 -2.78 19.16 4.30
C PRO A 5 -3.18 18.69 2.90
N ILE A 6 -4.42 19.03 2.51
CA ILE A 6 -4.91 18.77 1.14
C ILE A 6 -4.32 19.81 0.21
N ARG A 7 -3.19 19.50 -0.41
CA ARG A 7 -2.53 20.37 -1.39
C ARG A 7 -1.65 19.55 -2.32
N ASP A 8 -1.24 20.15 -3.40
CA ASP A 8 -0.10 19.68 -4.19
C ASP A 8 1.22 19.93 -3.42
N TYR A 9 2.20 19.08 -3.66
CA TYR A 9 3.53 19.11 -3.03
C TYR A 9 4.63 19.26 -4.09
N PRO A 10 4.70 20.41 -4.82
CA PRO A 10 5.68 20.61 -5.90
C PRO A 10 7.13 20.51 -5.40
N GLU A 11 7.39 20.79 -4.13
CA GLU A 11 8.69 20.64 -3.49
C GLU A 11 9.15 19.18 -3.39
N TRP A 12 8.20 18.23 -3.40
CA TRP A 12 8.47 16.79 -3.37
C TRP A 12 8.57 16.21 -4.79
N HIS A 13 7.54 16.40 -5.60
CA HIS A 13 7.49 15.73 -6.90
C HIS A 13 8.32 16.44 -7.99
N LEU A 14 8.70 17.72 -7.81
CA LEU A 14 9.54 18.49 -8.74
C LEU A 14 9.06 18.42 -10.21
N GLY A 15 7.74 18.41 -10.43
CA GLY A 15 7.11 18.29 -11.74
C GLY A 15 6.94 16.85 -12.25
N ARG A 16 7.48 15.85 -11.55
CA ARG A 16 7.30 14.42 -11.88
C ARG A 16 5.89 13.98 -11.53
N GLN A 17 5.31 13.06 -12.30
CA GLN A 17 3.89 12.72 -12.18
C GLN A 17 3.64 11.38 -11.51
N ASN A 18 4.24 10.32 -12.00
CA ASN A 18 3.89 8.95 -11.67
C ASN A 18 4.79 8.40 -10.57
N TYR A 19 4.25 8.21 -9.38
CA TYR A 19 4.97 7.61 -8.27
C TYR A 19 4.64 6.12 -8.18
N ALA A 20 5.61 5.28 -8.49
CA ALA A 20 5.44 3.86 -8.74
C ALA A 20 5.66 3.00 -7.51
N LEU A 21 4.91 1.89 -7.44
CA LEU A 21 5.00 0.92 -6.36
C LEU A 21 4.57 -0.47 -6.82
N TRP A 22 5.04 -1.50 -6.10
CA TRP A 22 4.43 -2.81 -6.07
C TRP A 22 3.43 -2.89 -4.92
N TYR A 23 2.28 -3.51 -5.15
CA TYR A 23 1.21 -3.58 -4.17
C TYR A 23 0.30 -4.80 -4.40
N LEU A 24 -0.50 -5.13 -3.39
CA LEU A 24 -1.60 -6.10 -3.49
C LEU A 24 -2.90 -5.32 -3.57
N GLU A 25 -3.72 -5.63 -4.55
CA GLU A 25 -5.08 -5.07 -4.67
C GLU A 25 -6.04 -5.79 -3.73
N ILE A 26 -6.93 -5.04 -3.10
CA ILE A 26 -8.01 -5.59 -2.29
C ILE A 26 -9.29 -5.57 -3.12
N ASN A 27 -9.65 -6.72 -3.69
CA ASN A 27 -10.80 -6.88 -4.60
C ASN A 27 -11.92 -7.75 -4.00
N ASP A 28 -11.70 -8.41 -2.86
CA ASP A 28 -12.75 -9.16 -2.16
C ASP A 28 -13.86 -8.21 -1.68
N GLN A 29 -15.07 -8.40 -2.19
CA GLN A 29 -16.20 -7.49 -1.95
C GLN A 29 -16.62 -7.43 -0.47
N LYS A 30 -16.44 -8.52 0.28
CA LYS A 30 -16.78 -8.54 1.72
C LYS A 30 -15.76 -7.76 2.51
N LEU A 31 -14.48 -7.93 2.19
CA LEU A 31 -13.40 -7.18 2.82
C LEU A 31 -13.50 -5.69 2.45
N VAL A 32 -13.73 -5.34 1.18
CA VAL A 32 -13.94 -3.94 0.76
C VAL A 32 -15.10 -3.31 1.53
N HIS A 33 -16.24 -4.00 1.64
CA HIS A 33 -17.39 -3.49 2.40
C HIS A 33 -17.06 -3.27 3.88
N TYR A 34 -16.33 -4.19 4.50
CA TYR A 34 -15.85 -4.04 5.88
C TYR A 34 -14.93 -2.81 6.04
N LEU A 35 -13.97 -2.63 5.13
CA LEU A 35 -13.06 -1.48 5.14
C LEU A 35 -13.81 -0.14 4.93
N ASP A 36 -14.84 -0.14 4.06
CA ASP A 36 -15.71 1.03 3.86
C ASP A 36 -16.49 1.41 5.11
N GLN A 37 -17.01 0.41 5.84
CA GLN A 37 -17.69 0.64 7.11
C GLN A 37 -16.73 1.21 8.17
N LEU A 38 -15.50 0.70 8.26
CA LEU A 38 -14.48 1.23 9.15
C LEU A 38 -14.11 2.68 8.75
N ARG A 39 -13.87 2.95 7.47
CA ARG A 39 -13.59 4.31 6.98
C ARG A 39 -14.74 5.27 7.32
N ALA A 40 -15.99 4.85 7.13
CA ALA A 40 -17.16 5.65 7.48
C ALA A 40 -17.24 5.92 8.98
N HIS A 41 -16.93 4.93 9.84
CA HIS A 41 -16.92 5.08 11.30
C HIS A 41 -15.90 6.15 11.76
N PHE A 42 -14.76 6.27 11.07
CA PHE A 42 -13.70 7.24 11.38
C PHE A 42 -13.71 8.49 10.50
N SER A 43 -14.75 8.72 9.68
CA SER A 43 -14.78 9.79 8.67
C SER A 43 -14.58 11.20 9.27
N GLU A 44 -15.00 11.43 10.53
CA GLU A 44 -14.77 12.69 11.21
C GLU A 44 -13.29 13.03 11.46
N TYR A 45 -12.40 12.03 11.39
CA TYR A 45 -10.95 12.16 11.62
C TYR A 45 -10.14 12.18 10.33
N LEU A 46 -10.69 11.63 9.25
CA LEU A 46 -9.96 11.34 8.02
C LEU A 46 -10.13 12.44 6.96
N VAL A 47 -9.13 12.57 6.12
CA VAL A 47 -9.14 13.48 4.95
C VAL A 47 -10.12 12.93 3.91
N GLU A 48 -11.00 13.79 3.40
CA GLU A 48 -11.92 13.52 2.30
C GLU A 48 -11.77 14.58 1.20
N PRO A 49 -11.94 14.23 -0.09
CA PRO A 49 -12.25 12.89 -0.60
C PRO A 49 -11.02 11.96 -0.62
N ASN A 50 -11.28 10.64 -0.51
CA ASN A 50 -10.27 9.60 -0.70
C ASN A 50 -10.69 8.70 -1.87
N HIS A 51 -9.98 8.79 -2.99
CA HIS A 51 -10.25 8.02 -4.22
C HIS A 51 -9.30 6.83 -4.39
N ARG A 52 -8.36 6.63 -3.45
CA ARG A 52 -7.40 5.55 -3.52
C ARG A 52 -8.06 4.23 -3.15
N GLN A 53 -7.88 3.23 -4.01
CA GLN A 53 -8.33 1.87 -3.77
C GLN A 53 -7.59 1.27 -2.56
N TYR A 54 -8.25 0.39 -1.83
CA TYR A 54 -7.60 -0.37 -0.76
C TYR A 54 -6.52 -1.28 -1.34
N HIS A 55 -5.37 -1.26 -0.72
CA HIS A 55 -4.22 -2.03 -1.15
C HIS A 55 -3.25 -2.24 0.02
N VAL A 56 -2.39 -3.23 -0.11
CA VAL A 56 -1.20 -3.38 0.73
C VAL A 56 0.01 -2.97 -0.10
N THR A 57 0.72 -1.92 0.32
CA THR A 57 1.98 -1.54 -0.32
C THR A 57 3.03 -2.60 -0.04
N LEU A 58 3.66 -3.12 -1.09
CA LEU A 58 4.77 -4.06 -0.98
C LEU A 58 6.12 -3.37 -1.04
N PHE A 59 6.31 -2.47 -2.02
CA PHE A 59 7.60 -1.86 -2.26
C PHE A 59 7.43 -0.52 -2.99
N ILE A 60 7.93 0.55 -2.41
CA ILE A 60 7.89 1.88 -3.01
C ILE A 60 9.09 2.04 -3.93
N CYS A 61 8.84 2.15 -5.23
CA CYS A 61 9.88 2.26 -6.24
C CYS A 61 10.38 3.69 -6.44
N GLY A 62 9.49 4.68 -6.36
CA GLY A 62 9.82 6.08 -6.62
C GLY A 62 9.18 6.63 -7.89
N PHE A 63 9.65 7.78 -8.37
CA PHE A 63 9.11 8.43 -9.57
C PHE A 63 9.52 7.70 -10.84
N LEU A 64 8.53 7.19 -11.57
CA LEU A 64 8.75 6.42 -12.78
C LEU A 64 9.32 7.30 -13.90
N THR A 65 10.47 6.88 -14.46
CA THR A 65 11.10 7.52 -15.61
C THR A 65 11.48 6.50 -16.68
N HIS A 66 11.43 6.91 -17.94
CA HIS A 66 11.93 6.10 -19.07
C HIS A 66 13.41 6.37 -19.40
N GLU A 67 13.95 7.43 -18.84
CA GLU A 67 15.33 7.89 -19.03
C GLU A 67 16.22 7.54 -17.84
N ASN A 68 17.42 8.09 -17.82
CA ASN A 68 18.33 7.96 -16.69
C ASN A 68 17.77 8.67 -15.46
N LYS A 69 18.16 8.18 -14.30
CA LYS A 69 17.85 8.84 -13.02
C LYS A 69 18.47 10.23 -12.98
N VAL A 70 17.67 11.21 -12.57
CA VAL A 70 18.11 12.58 -12.30
C VAL A 70 18.08 12.85 -10.79
N HIS A 71 17.13 12.24 -10.09
CA HIS A 71 16.96 12.35 -8.64
C HIS A 71 17.13 10.98 -7.96
N ASP A 72 17.47 10.98 -6.69
CA ASP A 72 17.71 9.74 -5.92
C ASP A 72 16.45 8.88 -5.81
N ASP A 73 15.28 9.50 -5.85
CA ASP A 73 13.96 8.86 -5.80
C ASP A 73 13.34 8.59 -7.18
N ASP A 74 14.13 8.68 -8.26
CA ASP A 74 13.72 8.24 -9.60
C ASP A 74 13.85 6.72 -9.73
N PHE A 75 12.88 6.11 -10.40
CA PHE A 75 12.85 4.69 -10.73
C PHE A 75 12.75 4.48 -12.24
N CYS A 76 13.80 3.95 -12.84
CA CYS A 76 13.80 3.69 -14.28
C CYS A 76 12.88 2.52 -14.65
N PHE A 77 12.18 2.61 -15.76
CA PHE A 77 11.35 1.53 -16.28
C PHE A 77 12.11 0.21 -16.48
N SER A 78 13.41 0.27 -16.81
CA SER A 78 14.28 -0.90 -16.85
C SER A 78 14.38 -1.62 -15.50
N GLY A 79 14.32 -0.91 -14.39
CA GLY A 79 14.26 -1.49 -13.05
C GLY A 79 12.98 -2.30 -12.82
N PHE A 80 11.82 -1.79 -13.27
CA PHE A 80 10.59 -2.56 -13.25
C PHE A 80 10.71 -3.87 -14.03
N VAL A 81 11.27 -3.82 -15.25
CA VAL A 81 11.49 -5.03 -16.06
C VAL A 81 12.37 -6.04 -15.31
N GLN A 82 13.46 -5.60 -14.69
CA GLN A 82 14.35 -6.47 -13.90
C GLN A 82 13.64 -7.04 -12.66
N GLN A 83 12.92 -6.21 -11.90
CA GLN A 83 12.14 -6.66 -10.73
C GLN A 83 11.11 -7.72 -11.12
N ARG A 84 10.36 -7.50 -12.20
CA ARG A 84 9.41 -8.47 -12.74
C ARG A 84 10.07 -9.80 -13.10
N GLU A 85 11.20 -9.77 -13.79
CA GLU A 85 11.91 -11.01 -14.19
C GLU A 85 12.49 -11.77 -13.00
N ILE A 86 12.92 -11.07 -11.94
CA ILE A 86 13.35 -11.70 -10.69
C ILE A 86 12.16 -12.39 -10.01
N LEU A 87 11.03 -11.70 -9.86
CA LEU A 87 9.85 -12.28 -9.22
C LEU A 87 9.30 -13.49 -10.00
N ARG A 88 9.35 -13.47 -11.33
CA ARG A 88 8.95 -14.61 -12.15
C ARG A 88 9.83 -15.85 -11.95
N LYS A 89 11.13 -15.64 -11.71
CA LYS A 89 12.08 -16.75 -11.47
C LYS A 89 11.94 -17.37 -10.10
N GLU A 90 11.38 -16.65 -9.14
CA GLU A 90 11.18 -17.16 -7.78
C GLU A 90 10.02 -18.16 -7.66
N ASP A 91 9.17 -18.26 -8.70
CA ASP A 91 8.02 -19.19 -8.74
C ASP A 91 7.20 -19.20 -7.44
N ILE A 92 6.87 -17.99 -6.98
CA ILE A 92 6.13 -17.81 -5.73
C ILE A 92 4.72 -18.35 -5.93
N ALA A 93 4.31 -19.33 -5.12
CA ALA A 93 2.95 -19.85 -5.14
C ALA A 93 1.95 -18.82 -4.57
N PRO A 94 0.66 -18.87 -4.97
CA PRO A 94 -0.40 -18.15 -4.28
C PRO A 94 -0.39 -18.43 -2.78
N PHE A 95 -0.60 -17.40 -1.96
CA PHE A 95 -0.54 -17.49 -0.51
C PHE A 95 -1.69 -16.74 0.16
N GLN A 96 -1.82 -16.87 1.47
CA GLN A 96 -2.85 -16.19 2.25
C GLN A 96 -2.24 -15.23 3.27
N LEU A 97 -2.92 -14.11 3.47
CA LEU A 97 -2.64 -13.14 4.52
C LEU A 97 -3.87 -13.02 5.41
N LYS A 98 -3.67 -12.76 6.69
CA LYS A 98 -4.77 -12.48 7.62
C LYS A 98 -4.95 -10.99 7.79
N ILE A 99 -6.19 -10.55 7.83
CA ILE A 99 -6.54 -9.18 8.18
C ILE A 99 -6.61 -9.06 9.69
N GLY A 100 -5.81 -8.16 10.23
CA GLY A 100 -5.69 -7.94 11.66
C GLY A 100 -6.60 -6.84 12.19
N SER A 101 -6.18 -6.20 13.26
CA SER A 101 -6.91 -5.13 13.95
C SER A 101 -6.71 -3.77 13.28
N VAL A 102 -7.61 -2.83 13.63
CA VAL A 102 -7.42 -1.40 13.32
C VAL A 102 -6.33 -0.84 14.24
N ASP A 103 -5.38 -0.12 13.67
CA ASP A 103 -4.32 0.58 14.39
C ASP A 103 -3.98 1.91 13.71
N SER A 104 -3.02 2.64 14.24
CA SER A 104 -2.72 4.00 13.82
C SER A 104 -1.22 4.27 13.75
N PHE A 105 -0.76 4.75 12.59
CA PHE A 105 0.46 5.54 12.52
C PHE A 105 0.20 6.98 12.97
N SER A 106 1.25 7.75 13.12
CA SER A 106 1.11 9.18 13.44
C SER A 106 0.32 9.96 12.36
N SER A 107 0.34 9.53 11.09
CA SER A 107 -0.26 10.23 9.95
C SER A 107 -1.47 9.54 9.33
N ALA A 108 -1.72 8.27 9.63
CA ALA A 108 -2.74 7.46 8.96
C ALA A 108 -3.40 6.44 9.88
N LEU A 109 -4.70 6.23 9.71
CA LEU A 109 -5.42 5.10 10.26
C LEU A 109 -5.34 3.92 9.29
N PHE A 110 -5.14 2.71 9.79
CA PHE A 110 -4.97 1.53 8.96
C PHE A 110 -5.53 0.26 9.60
N VAL A 111 -5.64 -0.79 8.81
CA VAL A 111 -5.89 -2.17 9.27
C VAL A 111 -4.61 -2.96 9.07
N GLU A 112 -4.17 -3.66 10.11
CA GLU A 112 -3.00 -4.54 10.04
C GLU A 112 -3.21 -5.68 9.06
N VAL A 113 -2.11 -6.14 8.45
CA VAL A 113 -2.07 -7.34 7.64
C VAL A 113 -0.99 -8.26 8.20
N GLN A 114 -1.33 -9.50 8.46
CA GLN A 114 -0.43 -10.48 9.04
C GLN A 114 0.02 -11.48 7.97
N ASP A 115 1.33 -11.58 7.78
CA ASP A 115 2.00 -12.53 6.90
C ASP A 115 2.73 -13.58 7.74
N THR A 116 2.04 -14.66 8.07
CA THR A 116 2.59 -15.72 8.94
C THR A 116 3.65 -16.58 8.25
N GLU A 117 3.71 -16.55 6.93
CA GLU A 117 4.65 -17.35 6.12
C GLU A 117 5.84 -16.53 5.60
N ASN A 118 5.90 -15.22 5.90
CA ASN A 118 6.93 -14.28 5.46
C ASN A 118 7.05 -14.11 3.93
N ASN A 119 5.98 -14.36 3.18
CA ASN A 119 5.96 -14.20 1.72
C ASN A 119 6.21 -12.76 1.30
N LEU A 120 5.62 -11.78 2.01
CA LEU A 120 5.81 -10.35 1.71
C LEU A 120 7.27 -9.93 1.93
N SER A 121 7.91 -10.43 2.99
CA SER A 121 9.32 -10.16 3.27
C SER A 121 10.24 -10.74 2.19
N LEU A 122 9.95 -11.96 1.72
CA LEU A 122 10.67 -12.57 0.62
C LEU A 122 10.54 -11.74 -0.67
N ILE A 123 9.31 -11.37 -1.04
CA ILE A 123 9.03 -10.55 -2.23
C ILE A 123 9.80 -9.22 -2.15
N ARG A 124 9.73 -8.52 -1.02
CA ARG A 124 10.43 -7.25 -0.79
C ARG A 124 11.94 -7.40 -0.90
N GLN A 125 12.52 -8.47 -0.32
CA GLN A 125 13.94 -8.76 -0.44
C GLN A 125 14.36 -8.94 -1.90
N LYS A 126 13.56 -9.64 -2.71
CA LYS A 126 13.85 -9.85 -4.13
C LYS A 126 13.75 -8.55 -4.93
N LEU A 127 12.73 -7.74 -4.68
CA LEU A 127 12.60 -6.41 -5.29
C LEU A 127 13.78 -5.49 -4.93
N GLY A 128 14.23 -5.56 -3.68
CA GLY A 128 15.37 -4.80 -3.14
C GLY A 128 16.72 -5.17 -3.75
N THR A 129 16.86 -6.31 -4.44
CA THR A 129 18.11 -6.66 -5.17
C THR A 129 18.30 -5.81 -6.42
N VAL A 130 17.26 -5.16 -6.93
CA VAL A 130 17.31 -4.31 -8.14
C VAL A 130 17.46 -2.84 -7.80
N SER A 131 16.72 -2.38 -6.81
CA SER A 131 16.74 -0.97 -6.38
C SER A 131 16.45 -0.85 -4.89
N ASN A 132 16.98 0.19 -4.27
CA ASN A 132 16.58 0.52 -2.90
C ASN A 132 15.11 0.97 -2.89
N GLU A 133 14.39 0.56 -1.86
CA GLU A 133 13.06 1.11 -1.60
C GLU A 133 13.16 2.56 -1.14
N ILE A 134 12.27 3.40 -1.66
CA ILE A 134 12.20 4.80 -1.25
C ILE A 134 11.52 4.88 0.12
N ALA A 135 12.09 5.71 1.01
CA ALA A 135 11.61 5.90 2.39
C ALA A 135 11.45 4.58 3.18
N ALA A 136 12.40 3.66 3.01
CA ALA A 136 12.42 2.38 3.70
C ALA A 136 12.39 2.58 5.23
N LEU A 137 11.33 2.07 5.85
CA LEU A 137 11.13 1.97 7.29
C LEU A 137 10.99 0.49 7.65
N ASP A 138 10.91 0.19 8.95
CA ASP A 138 10.52 -1.15 9.39
C ASP A 138 9.17 -1.51 8.75
N TYR A 139 9.18 -2.61 8.01
CA TYR A 139 8.01 -2.98 7.22
C TYR A 139 6.86 -3.46 8.08
N CYS A 140 5.77 -2.73 8.04
CA CYS A 140 4.51 -3.07 8.67
C CYS A 140 3.45 -3.21 7.57
N PRO A 141 3.09 -4.43 7.14
CA PRO A 141 2.07 -4.61 6.11
C PRO A 141 0.71 -4.15 6.63
N HIS A 142 0.03 -3.30 5.86
CA HIS A 142 -1.23 -2.68 6.28
C HIS A 142 -2.09 -2.24 5.09
N ILE A 143 -3.38 -2.04 5.37
CA ILE A 143 -4.34 -1.41 4.46
C ILE A 143 -4.71 -0.05 5.04
N THR A 144 -4.31 1.04 4.38
CA THR A 144 -4.63 2.40 4.82
C THR A 144 -6.12 2.69 4.67
N LEU A 145 -6.77 3.07 5.76
CA LEU A 145 -8.15 3.57 5.76
C LEU A 145 -8.22 5.05 5.36
N GLY A 146 -7.27 5.85 5.81
CA GLY A 146 -7.18 7.26 5.45
C GLY A 146 -6.12 8.03 6.22
N LEU A 147 -5.80 9.22 5.75
CA LEU A 147 -4.86 10.16 6.38
C LEU A 147 -5.62 11.07 7.35
N TYR A 148 -4.97 11.54 8.40
CA TYR A 148 -5.60 12.45 9.37
C TYR A 148 -5.70 13.87 8.83
N LYS A 149 -6.91 14.47 8.99
CA LYS A 149 -7.16 15.85 8.52
C LYS A 149 -6.73 16.94 9.50
N LYS A 150 -6.52 16.58 10.77
CA LYS A 150 -6.14 17.53 11.84
C LYS A 150 -5.15 16.88 12.81
N ASP A 151 -4.54 17.70 13.64
CA ASP A 151 -3.79 17.23 14.79
C ASP A 151 -4.78 16.74 15.88
N TYR A 152 -4.82 15.44 16.06
CA TYR A 152 -5.58 14.77 17.11
C TYR A 152 -4.61 14.17 18.14
N SER A 153 -5.01 14.15 19.43
CA SER A 153 -4.22 13.41 20.40
C SER A 153 -4.25 11.90 20.10
N SER A 154 -3.14 11.23 20.28
CA SER A 154 -3.06 9.77 20.10
C SER A 154 -4.04 9.04 21.02
N ASN A 155 -4.21 9.53 22.27
CA ASN A 155 -5.16 8.97 23.21
C ASN A 155 -6.59 9.00 22.68
N LEU A 156 -7.00 10.08 21.99
CA LEU A 156 -8.34 10.16 21.40
C LEU A 156 -8.55 9.08 20.33
N ILE A 157 -7.59 8.93 19.42
CA ILE A 157 -7.69 7.94 18.34
C ILE A 157 -7.66 6.52 18.90
N LEU A 158 -6.74 6.21 19.80
CA LEU A 158 -6.65 4.88 20.44
C LEU A 158 -7.91 4.55 21.25
N GLN A 159 -8.49 5.54 21.95
CA GLN A 159 -9.77 5.36 22.63
C GLN A 159 -10.89 5.05 21.62
N LYS A 160 -10.95 5.73 20.48
CA LYS A 160 -11.95 5.46 19.44
C LYS A 160 -11.77 4.06 18.83
N ILE A 161 -10.54 3.62 18.61
CA ILE A 161 -10.24 2.25 18.16
C ILE A 161 -10.72 1.24 19.22
N SER A 162 -10.41 1.44 20.50
CA SER A 162 -10.82 0.52 21.58
C SER A 162 -12.33 0.45 21.80
N GLN A 163 -13.07 1.45 21.33
CA GLN A 163 -14.54 1.52 21.40
C GLN A 163 -15.24 0.99 20.14
N LEU A 164 -14.48 0.41 19.18
CA LEU A 164 -15.09 -0.20 18.01
C LEU A 164 -16.11 -1.28 18.41
N PRO A 165 -17.28 -1.30 17.77
CA PRO A 165 -18.27 -2.36 17.97
C PRO A 165 -17.68 -3.77 17.73
N VAL A 166 -18.17 -4.76 18.47
CA VAL A 166 -17.69 -6.15 18.44
C VAL A 166 -17.64 -6.72 17.02
N GLN A 167 -18.59 -6.37 16.16
CA GLN A 167 -18.63 -6.77 14.76
C GLN A 167 -17.39 -6.36 13.94
N TYR A 168 -16.66 -5.32 14.35
CA TYR A 168 -15.42 -4.90 13.70
C TYR A 168 -14.18 -5.51 14.37
N THR A 169 -14.25 -5.79 15.67
CA THR A 169 -13.09 -6.35 16.40
C THR A 169 -12.99 -7.87 16.32
N GLN A 170 -14.09 -8.55 15.96
CA GLN A 170 -14.15 -10.00 15.79
C GLN A 170 -14.32 -10.45 14.33
N ALA A 171 -14.24 -9.51 13.39
CA ALA A 171 -14.27 -9.85 11.97
C ALA A 171 -12.96 -10.53 11.58
N GLU A 172 -13.05 -11.72 11.01
CA GLU A 172 -11.92 -12.48 10.50
C GLU A 172 -12.00 -12.52 8.97
N PHE A 173 -10.91 -12.10 8.32
CA PHE A 173 -10.78 -12.16 6.88
C PHE A 173 -9.43 -12.76 6.50
N ASP A 174 -9.46 -13.68 5.55
CA ASP A 174 -8.28 -14.14 4.85
C ASP A 174 -8.22 -13.48 3.47
N LEU A 175 -7.09 -12.85 3.18
CA LEU A 175 -6.82 -12.26 1.87
C LEU A 175 -5.99 -13.25 1.05
N LYS A 176 -6.60 -13.84 0.02
CA LYS A 176 -5.88 -14.68 -0.94
C LYS A 176 -5.11 -13.80 -1.92
N VAL A 177 -3.81 -14.03 -2.00
CA VAL A 177 -2.91 -13.33 -2.93
C VAL A 177 -2.61 -14.27 -4.11
N GLU A 178 -3.15 -13.94 -5.29
CA GLU A 178 -2.96 -14.68 -6.53
C GLU A 178 -2.10 -13.94 -7.55
N HIS A 179 -1.90 -12.64 -7.34
CA HIS A 179 -1.04 -11.80 -8.17
C HIS A 179 -0.47 -10.63 -7.39
N LEU A 180 0.63 -10.11 -7.88
CA LEU A 180 1.23 -8.85 -7.45
C LEU A 180 0.96 -7.79 -8.52
N SER A 181 0.64 -6.58 -8.11
CA SER A 181 0.38 -5.47 -9.02
C SER A 181 1.55 -4.49 -9.00
N PHE A 182 2.01 -4.08 -10.18
CA PHE A 182 2.84 -2.90 -10.35
C PHE A 182 2.01 -1.77 -10.93
N GLY A 183 2.12 -0.59 -10.36
CA GLY A 183 1.37 0.57 -10.80
C GLY A 183 1.92 1.85 -10.22
N TYR A 184 1.12 2.91 -10.33
CA TYR A 184 1.50 4.24 -9.86
C TYR A 184 0.28 5.04 -9.44
N TYR A 185 0.50 6.10 -8.69
CA TYR A 185 -0.45 7.18 -8.50
C TYR A 185 0.15 8.50 -8.94
N GLN A 186 -0.72 9.47 -9.24
CA GLN A 186 -0.29 10.82 -9.60
C GLN A 186 0.12 11.58 -8.35
N ALA A 187 1.36 12.05 -8.30
CA ALA A 187 1.95 12.70 -7.14
C ALA A 187 1.27 14.04 -6.79
N GLN A 188 0.66 14.70 -7.79
CA GLN A 188 -0.05 15.97 -7.62
C GLN A 188 -1.40 15.83 -6.89
N THR A 189 -1.93 14.58 -6.79
CA THR A 189 -3.26 14.33 -6.22
C THR A 189 -3.15 13.53 -4.93
N LEU A 190 -3.34 14.22 -3.80
CA LEU A 190 -3.38 13.55 -2.50
C LEU A 190 -4.52 12.52 -2.47
N GLN A 191 -4.23 11.29 -2.03
CA GLN A 191 -5.17 10.17 -2.01
C GLN A 191 -5.85 9.91 -3.37
N GLY A 192 -5.18 10.29 -4.47
CA GLY A 192 -5.62 10.01 -5.83
C GLY A 192 -5.62 8.52 -6.16
N GLN A 193 -6.32 8.16 -7.21
CA GLN A 193 -6.47 6.79 -7.68
C GLN A 193 -5.12 6.11 -7.95
N LEU A 194 -5.04 4.82 -7.67
CA LEU A 194 -3.98 3.92 -8.11
C LEU A 194 -4.29 3.42 -9.53
N TYR A 195 -3.31 3.54 -10.42
CA TYR A 195 -3.38 3.07 -11.79
C TYR A 195 -2.52 1.82 -11.93
N SER A 196 -3.16 0.67 -12.14
CA SER A 196 -2.44 -0.58 -12.40
C SER A 196 -1.80 -0.53 -13.79
N TYR A 197 -0.49 -0.84 -13.83
CA TYR A 197 0.25 -0.98 -15.09
C TYR A 197 0.33 -2.45 -15.52
N GLN A 198 0.63 -3.35 -14.59
CA GLN A 198 0.75 -4.78 -14.85
C GLN A 198 0.45 -5.62 -13.62
N HIS A 199 -0.17 -6.77 -13.85
CA HIS A 199 -0.30 -7.84 -12.85
C HIS A 199 0.71 -8.95 -13.14
N LEU A 200 1.32 -9.48 -12.09
CA LEU A 200 2.17 -10.65 -12.12
C LEU A 200 1.45 -11.77 -11.36
N PHE A 201 0.91 -12.73 -12.08
CA PHE A 201 0.25 -13.89 -11.47
C PHE A 201 1.26 -14.80 -10.79
N LEU A 202 0.87 -15.35 -9.65
CA LEU A 202 1.68 -16.25 -8.84
C LEU A 202 1.39 -17.70 -9.23
N GLY A 203 2.42 -18.57 -9.18
CA GLY A 203 2.29 -19.98 -9.54
C GLY A 203 2.20 -20.25 -11.05
N ASP A 204 2.26 -19.22 -11.89
CA ASP A 204 2.37 -19.39 -13.34
C ASP A 204 3.82 -19.69 -13.71
N SER A 205 4.29 -20.90 -13.38
CA SER A 205 5.55 -21.38 -13.94
C SER A 205 5.44 -21.34 -15.46
N CYS A 206 6.22 -20.48 -16.12
CA CYS A 206 6.35 -20.53 -17.56
C CYS A 206 6.82 -21.95 -17.93
N CYS A 207 5.89 -22.82 -18.36
CA CYS A 207 6.27 -24.00 -19.12
C CYS A 207 7.02 -23.50 -20.34
N ASN A 208 8.34 -23.61 -20.31
CA ASN A 208 9.20 -23.49 -21.49
C ASN A 208 8.99 -24.68 -22.41
#